data_b330bebede1d1eb4aecc35ef896f1edd
#
_entry.id   b330bebede1d1eb4aecc35ef896f1edd
#
_cell.length_a   1.000
_cell.length_b   1.000
_cell.length_c   1.000
_cell.angle_alpha   90.00
_cell.angle_beta   90.00
_cell.angle_gamma   90.00
#
_symmetry.space_group_name_H-M   'P 1'
#
loop_
_entity.id
_entity.type
_entity.pdbx_description
1 polymer ?
#
loop_
_entity_poly.entity_id
_entity_poly.type
_entity_poly.pdbx_seq_one_letter_code
_entity_poly.pdbx_strand_id
1 'polypeptide(L)'
;MKKRIWELDAFRGLCLLGMVVVHLMFDLVHLYRIIDWEYPSWFSFVKNWGGILFILLSGICVTLGRHHIKRGLAVIGCGLLVSAVTVGMYLLNFYDKSIIIYFGVLHCLGVCMLLWAVFRKLPDWALILLGIAMAAVGLYIRNRSTVDFPWLIPLGFLPPRFYTSDFFPLLPNLGYFLLGAVAGRHLYAKKESLLPQVNDQNCIIRFLSFCGRQSLWIYMGHQPVLSGICMLLAYLK
;
A
#
# COMPACT_ATOMS: atom_id res chain seq x y z
N MET A 1 19.50 -19.23 -11.88
CA MET A 1 18.42 -18.43 -11.24
C MET A 1 19.04 -17.17 -10.69
N LYS A 2 18.51 -15.96 -11.02
CA LYS A 2 19.01 -14.71 -10.40
C LYS A 2 18.72 -14.74 -8.90
N LYS A 3 19.76 -14.50 -8.07
CA LYS A 3 19.63 -14.42 -6.62
C LYS A 3 18.67 -13.28 -6.29
N ARG A 4 17.65 -13.53 -5.47
CA ARG A 4 16.70 -12.50 -5.02
C ARG A 4 17.39 -11.56 -4.04
N ILE A 5 16.95 -10.32 -4.01
CA ILE A 5 17.45 -9.29 -3.09
C ILE A 5 16.61 -9.40 -1.82
N TRP A 6 17.15 -10.11 -0.83
CA TRP A 6 16.44 -10.50 0.40
C TRP A 6 16.00 -9.30 1.24
N GLU A 7 16.82 -8.24 1.29
CA GLU A 7 16.49 -7.04 2.08
C GLU A 7 15.24 -6.32 1.56
N LEU A 8 14.99 -6.30 0.25
CA LEU A 8 13.78 -5.73 -0.31
C LEU A 8 12.54 -6.58 0.01
N ASP A 9 12.68 -7.90 -0.06
CA ASP A 9 11.61 -8.80 0.33
C ASP A 9 11.34 -8.71 1.84
N ALA A 10 12.37 -8.68 2.69
CA ALA A 10 12.23 -8.56 4.14
C ALA A 10 11.60 -7.22 4.55
N PHE A 11 12.04 -6.11 3.96
CA PHE A 11 11.48 -4.79 4.26
C PHE A 11 10.02 -4.67 3.80
N ARG A 12 9.65 -5.27 2.65
CA ARG A 12 8.26 -5.36 2.21
C ARG A 12 7.42 -6.17 3.19
N GLY A 13 7.95 -7.30 3.69
CA GLY A 13 7.31 -8.11 4.72
C GLY A 13 7.09 -7.33 6.02
N LEU A 14 8.08 -6.55 6.46
CA LEU A 14 7.98 -5.71 7.64
C LEU A 14 6.88 -4.64 7.49
N CYS A 15 6.85 -3.92 6.36
CA CYS A 15 5.79 -2.94 6.08
C CYS A 15 4.40 -3.60 6.05
N LEU A 16 4.29 -4.78 5.46
CA LEU A 16 3.05 -5.53 5.39
C LEU A 16 2.55 -5.97 6.77
N LEU A 17 3.43 -6.51 7.62
CA LEU A 17 3.08 -6.89 8.99
C LEU A 17 2.71 -5.67 9.83
N GLY A 18 3.40 -4.55 9.67
CA GLY A 18 3.02 -3.28 10.29
C GLY A 18 1.61 -2.84 9.88
N MET A 19 1.25 -2.97 8.61
CA MET A 19 -0.10 -2.70 8.11
C MET A 19 -1.14 -3.63 8.76
N VAL A 20 -0.86 -4.94 8.85
CA VAL A 20 -1.74 -5.91 9.51
C VAL A 20 -2.00 -5.53 10.97
N VAL A 21 -0.95 -5.12 11.70
CA VAL A 21 -1.07 -4.65 13.09
C VAL A 21 -1.93 -3.38 13.18
N VAL A 22 -1.74 -2.42 12.25
CA VAL A 22 -2.56 -1.19 12.23
C VAL A 22 -4.03 -1.51 12.00
N HIS A 23 -4.35 -2.42 11.08
CA HIS A 23 -5.73 -2.83 10.81
C HIS A 23 -6.32 -3.61 11.99
N LEU A 24 -5.57 -4.53 12.61
CA LEU A 24 -6.01 -5.23 13.81
C LEU A 24 -6.37 -4.24 14.95
N MET A 25 -5.51 -3.25 15.19
CA MET A 25 -5.79 -2.24 16.23
C MET A 25 -7.02 -1.40 15.87
N PHE A 26 -7.19 -1.04 14.59
CA PHE A 26 -8.39 -0.35 14.14
C PHE A 26 -9.66 -1.18 14.37
N ASP A 27 -9.64 -2.46 14.02
CA ASP A 27 -10.77 -3.37 14.21
C ASP A 27 -11.12 -3.53 15.69
N LEU A 28 -10.11 -3.76 16.55
CA LEU A 28 -10.32 -3.96 17.99
C LEU A 28 -10.88 -2.71 18.69
N VAL A 29 -10.42 -1.52 18.30
CA VAL A 29 -10.77 -0.26 18.99
C VAL A 29 -12.01 0.39 18.38
N HIS A 30 -12.08 0.51 17.05
CA HIS A 30 -13.13 1.31 16.40
C HIS A 30 -14.26 0.48 15.80
N LEU A 31 -13.95 -0.63 15.14
CA LEU A 31 -14.95 -1.41 14.42
C LEU A 31 -15.76 -2.29 15.38
N TYR A 32 -15.09 -3.10 16.21
CA TYR A 32 -15.73 -4.03 17.15
C TYR A 32 -15.78 -3.53 18.59
N ARG A 33 -15.06 -2.44 18.92
CA ARG A 33 -15.01 -1.81 20.25
C ARG A 33 -14.74 -2.81 21.38
N ILE A 34 -13.81 -3.73 21.13
CA ILE A 34 -13.42 -4.76 22.10
C ILE A 34 -12.51 -4.17 23.17
N ILE A 35 -11.65 -3.23 22.79
CA ILE A 35 -10.67 -2.57 23.66
C ILE A 35 -10.89 -1.06 23.58
N ASP A 36 -10.86 -0.40 24.73
CA ASP A 36 -10.77 1.04 24.80
C ASP A 36 -9.29 1.43 24.94
N TRP A 37 -8.72 2.00 23.90
CA TRP A 37 -7.30 2.32 23.84
C TRP A 37 -7.04 3.59 23.03
N GLU A 38 -6.32 4.51 23.65
CA GLU A 38 -5.85 5.71 22.95
C GLU A 38 -4.55 5.42 22.22
N TYR A 39 -4.50 5.76 20.94
CA TYR A 39 -3.34 5.51 20.12
C TYR A 39 -2.14 6.39 20.52
N PRO A 40 -1.00 5.82 20.91
CA PRO A 40 0.18 6.60 21.17
C PRO A 40 0.74 7.24 19.90
N SER A 41 1.51 8.33 20.06
CA SER A 41 2.04 9.11 18.93
C SER A 41 2.86 8.28 17.93
N TRP A 42 3.61 7.28 18.40
CA TRP A 42 4.38 6.39 17.53
C TRP A 42 3.48 5.54 16.62
N PHE A 43 2.30 5.13 17.09
CA PHE A 43 1.35 4.37 16.28
C PHE A 43 0.81 5.23 15.13
N SER A 44 0.44 6.47 15.41
CA SER A 44 0.04 7.44 14.39
C SER A 44 1.16 7.68 13.37
N PHE A 45 2.42 7.72 13.82
CA PHE A 45 3.58 7.81 12.94
C PHE A 45 3.66 6.59 12.00
N VAL A 46 3.61 5.37 12.53
CA VAL A 46 3.66 4.13 11.73
C VAL A 46 2.50 4.08 10.73
N LYS A 47 1.27 4.42 11.15
CA LYS A 47 0.11 4.49 10.28
C LYS A 47 0.31 5.44 9.10
N ASN A 48 0.84 6.65 9.37
CA ASN A 48 0.96 7.68 8.34
C ASN A 48 2.13 7.42 7.39
N TRP A 49 3.27 6.91 7.89
CA TRP A 49 4.50 6.72 7.11
C TRP A 49 4.62 5.32 6.50
N GLY A 50 4.00 4.31 7.11
CA GLY A 50 4.09 2.93 6.63
C GLY A 50 3.60 2.76 5.20
N GLY A 51 2.50 3.43 4.83
CA GLY A 51 1.99 3.44 3.46
C GLY A 51 2.94 4.10 2.47
N ILE A 52 3.54 5.24 2.83
CA ILE A 52 4.52 5.96 1.99
C ILE A 52 5.76 5.10 1.76
N LEU A 53 6.28 4.47 2.80
CA LEU A 53 7.43 3.57 2.72
C LEU A 53 7.13 2.36 1.82
N PHE A 54 5.94 1.79 1.92
CA PHE A 54 5.52 0.67 1.07
C PHE A 54 5.42 1.06 -0.40
N ILE A 55 4.92 2.27 -0.70
CA ILE A 55 4.84 2.81 -2.07
C ILE A 55 6.25 3.08 -2.63
N LEU A 56 7.13 3.73 -1.86
CA LEU A 56 8.54 3.97 -2.23
C LEU A 56 9.25 2.65 -2.55
N LEU A 57 9.12 1.66 -1.65
CA LEU A 57 9.70 0.33 -1.81
C LEU A 57 9.17 -0.38 -3.06
N SER A 58 7.89 -0.20 -3.36
CA SER A 58 7.28 -0.75 -4.58
C SER A 58 7.85 -0.10 -5.83
N GLY A 59 8.16 1.22 -5.78
CA GLY A 59 8.90 1.93 -6.81
C GLY A 59 10.33 1.40 -7.01
N ILE A 60 11.07 1.11 -5.93
CA ILE A 60 12.37 0.45 -6.03
C ILE A 60 12.23 -0.90 -6.73
N CYS A 61 11.31 -1.73 -6.28
CA CYS A 61 11.13 -3.09 -6.76
C CYS A 61 10.64 -3.18 -8.20
N VAL A 62 9.92 -2.16 -8.71
CA VAL A 62 9.43 -2.18 -10.09
C VAL A 62 10.57 -2.16 -11.09
N THR A 63 11.70 -1.51 -10.78
CA THR A 63 12.88 -1.42 -11.66
C THR A 63 13.57 -2.76 -11.87
N LEU A 64 13.41 -3.68 -10.93
CA LEU A 64 14.01 -5.02 -10.95
C LEU A 64 13.17 -6.03 -11.76
N GLY A 65 11.88 -5.74 -11.93
CA GLY A 65 10.92 -6.60 -12.63
C GLY A 65 10.94 -6.41 -14.16
N ARG A 66 10.37 -7.38 -14.91
CA ARG A 66 10.26 -7.33 -16.37
C ARG A 66 8.82 -7.20 -16.89
N HIS A 67 7.83 -7.69 -16.16
CA HIS A 67 6.44 -7.80 -16.61
C HIS A 67 5.53 -6.80 -15.88
N HIS A 68 5.84 -5.48 -16.00
CA HIS A 68 5.14 -4.42 -15.27
C HIS A 68 3.65 -4.38 -15.58
N ILE A 69 3.26 -4.49 -16.86
CA ILE A 69 1.86 -4.41 -17.29
C ILE A 69 1.07 -5.60 -16.73
N LYS A 70 1.54 -6.84 -16.92
CA LYS A 70 0.84 -8.03 -16.40
C LYS A 70 0.66 -7.98 -14.88
N ARG A 71 1.71 -7.56 -14.16
CA ARG A 71 1.65 -7.41 -12.71
C ARG A 71 0.73 -6.28 -12.28
N GLY A 72 0.78 -5.13 -12.97
CA GLY A 72 -0.11 -4.00 -12.71
C GLY A 72 -1.57 -4.38 -12.88
N LEU A 73 -1.92 -5.04 -13.99
CA LEU A 73 -3.27 -5.52 -14.24
C LEU A 73 -3.74 -6.54 -13.19
N ALA A 74 -2.88 -7.49 -12.79
CA ALA A 74 -3.20 -8.44 -11.74
C ALA A 74 -3.47 -7.76 -10.40
N VAL A 75 -2.64 -6.76 -10.02
CA VAL A 75 -2.81 -6.01 -8.78
C VAL A 75 -4.09 -5.15 -8.81
N ILE A 76 -4.41 -4.50 -9.96
CA ILE A 76 -5.69 -3.79 -10.14
C ILE A 76 -6.86 -4.77 -10.03
N GLY A 77 -6.77 -5.93 -10.66
CA GLY A 77 -7.81 -6.97 -10.57
C GLY A 77 -8.10 -7.39 -9.12
N CYS A 78 -7.04 -7.57 -8.30
CA CYS A 78 -7.18 -7.79 -6.86
C CYS A 78 -7.82 -6.59 -6.16
N GLY A 79 -7.45 -5.36 -6.51
CA GLY A 79 -8.07 -4.15 -5.97
C GLY A 79 -9.57 -4.08 -6.30
N LEU A 80 -9.95 -4.34 -7.54
CA LEU A 80 -11.36 -4.38 -7.95
C LEU A 80 -12.14 -5.48 -7.22
N LEU A 81 -11.53 -6.64 -6.98
CA LEU A 81 -12.14 -7.70 -6.19
C LEU A 81 -12.43 -7.23 -4.75
N VAL A 82 -11.47 -6.55 -4.11
CA VAL A 82 -11.66 -5.98 -2.76
C VAL A 82 -12.78 -4.94 -2.78
N SER A 83 -12.83 -4.05 -3.79
CA SER A 83 -13.95 -3.10 -3.94
C SER A 83 -15.28 -3.80 -4.10
N ALA A 84 -15.37 -4.83 -4.93
CA ALA A 84 -16.60 -5.59 -5.13
C ALA A 84 -17.07 -6.27 -3.84
N VAL A 85 -16.14 -6.86 -3.06
CA VAL A 85 -16.44 -7.48 -1.76
C VAL A 85 -16.97 -6.43 -0.77
N THR A 86 -16.31 -5.28 -0.64
CA THR A 86 -16.72 -4.23 0.30
C THR A 86 -18.05 -3.57 -0.10
N VAL A 87 -18.32 -3.41 -1.39
CA VAL A 87 -19.64 -2.99 -1.89
C VAL A 87 -20.70 -4.05 -1.57
N GLY A 88 -20.41 -5.34 -1.77
CA GLY A 88 -21.31 -6.42 -1.42
C GLY A 88 -21.66 -6.43 0.09
N MET A 89 -20.67 -6.24 0.96
CA MET A 89 -20.87 -6.15 2.41
C MET A 89 -21.78 -4.97 2.79
N TYR A 90 -21.63 -3.83 2.13
CA TYR A 90 -22.51 -2.68 2.32
C TYR A 90 -23.94 -2.97 1.85
N LEU A 91 -24.12 -3.55 0.65
CA LEU A 91 -25.44 -3.86 0.08
C LEU A 91 -26.20 -4.91 0.90
N LEU A 92 -25.48 -5.83 1.56
CA LEU A 92 -26.05 -6.83 2.46
C LEU A 92 -26.29 -6.29 3.87
N ASN A 93 -26.07 -4.99 4.12
CA ASN A 93 -26.23 -4.31 5.41
C ASN A 93 -25.35 -4.90 6.55
N PHE A 94 -24.23 -5.52 6.23
CA PHE A 94 -23.28 -5.95 7.25
C PHE A 94 -22.48 -4.78 7.84
N TYR A 95 -22.22 -3.74 7.04
CA TYR A 95 -21.44 -2.56 7.42
C TYR A 95 -21.98 -1.30 6.77
N ASP A 96 -21.63 -0.15 7.35
CA ASP A 96 -21.96 1.17 6.81
C ASP A 96 -21.20 1.48 5.50
N LYS A 97 -21.65 2.48 4.76
CA LYS A 97 -21.03 2.94 3.51
C LYS A 97 -19.53 3.25 3.62
N SER A 98 -19.02 3.54 4.82
CA SER A 98 -17.61 3.82 5.08
C SER A 98 -16.68 2.63 4.84
N ILE A 99 -17.22 1.40 4.79
CA ILE A 99 -16.43 0.19 4.48
C ILE A 99 -15.98 0.14 3.02
N ILE A 100 -16.69 0.80 2.10
CA ILE A 100 -16.45 0.71 0.67
C ILE A 100 -15.06 1.26 0.33
N ILE A 101 -14.27 0.46 -0.36
CA ILE A 101 -12.98 0.85 -0.88
C ILE A 101 -13.13 1.28 -2.33
N TYR A 102 -13.08 2.60 -2.57
CA TYR A 102 -13.19 3.17 -3.91
C TYR A 102 -11.86 3.15 -4.65
N PHE A 103 -10.77 3.51 -3.98
CA PHE A 103 -9.43 3.54 -4.54
C PHE A 103 -8.38 3.32 -3.45
N GLY A 104 -8.13 2.05 -3.12
CA GLY A 104 -7.15 1.64 -2.12
C GLY A 104 -5.75 1.43 -2.67
N VAL A 105 -4.83 0.96 -1.81
CA VAL A 105 -3.41 0.79 -2.14
C VAL A 105 -3.17 -0.14 -3.34
N LEU A 106 -3.97 -1.20 -3.54
CA LEU A 106 -3.82 -2.09 -4.70
C LEU A 106 -4.16 -1.38 -6.01
N HIS A 107 -5.22 -0.55 -6.04
CA HIS A 107 -5.54 0.26 -7.21
C HIS A 107 -4.39 1.22 -7.52
N CYS A 108 -3.92 1.95 -6.52
CA CYS A 108 -2.81 2.88 -6.65
C CYS A 108 -1.54 2.20 -7.19
N LEU A 109 -1.10 1.11 -6.55
CA LEU A 109 0.10 0.38 -6.97
C LEU A 109 -0.03 -0.21 -8.38
N GLY A 110 -1.18 -0.77 -8.70
CA GLY A 110 -1.41 -1.33 -10.01
C GLY A 110 -1.34 -0.27 -11.11
N VAL A 111 -1.98 0.90 -10.90
CA VAL A 111 -1.91 2.05 -11.82
C VAL A 111 -0.46 2.58 -11.91
N CYS A 112 0.25 2.72 -10.78
CA CYS A 112 1.66 3.11 -10.78
C CYS A 112 2.54 2.16 -11.63
N MET A 113 2.31 0.83 -11.52
CA MET A 113 3.03 -0.17 -12.33
C MET A 113 2.71 -0.05 -13.82
N LEU A 114 1.47 0.27 -14.20
CA LEU A 114 1.09 0.50 -15.60
C LEU A 114 1.74 1.77 -16.13
N LEU A 115 1.68 2.87 -15.37
CA LEU A 115 2.30 4.15 -15.75
C LEU A 115 3.82 4.03 -15.82
N TRP A 116 4.44 3.20 -15.00
CA TRP A 116 5.87 2.90 -15.10
C TRP A 116 6.29 2.35 -16.45
N ALA A 117 5.45 1.62 -17.14
CA ALA A 117 5.76 1.12 -18.49
C ALA A 117 6.08 2.26 -19.47
N VAL A 118 5.48 3.44 -19.26
CA VAL A 118 5.72 4.67 -20.04
C VAL A 118 6.87 5.45 -19.41
N PHE A 119 6.79 5.77 -18.13
CA PHE A 119 7.73 6.65 -17.44
C PHE A 119 9.17 6.10 -17.37
N ARG A 120 9.35 4.78 -17.40
CA ARG A 120 10.68 4.16 -17.40
C ARG A 120 11.60 4.59 -18.54
N LYS A 121 11.07 5.23 -19.58
CA LYS A 121 11.84 5.76 -20.71
C LYS A 121 12.40 7.15 -20.44
N LEU A 122 11.91 7.83 -19.42
CA LEU A 122 12.36 9.17 -19.05
C LEU A 122 13.73 9.12 -18.34
N PRO A 123 14.54 10.17 -18.49
CA PRO A 123 15.78 10.33 -17.74
C PRO A 123 15.47 10.57 -16.25
N ASP A 124 16.43 10.24 -15.38
CA ASP A 124 16.23 10.28 -13.93
C ASP A 124 15.88 11.68 -13.40
N TRP A 125 16.49 12.73 -13.96
CA TRP A 125 16.15 14.09 -13.59
C TRP A 125 14.68 14.45 -13.86
N ALA A 126 14.13 13.98 -14.97
CA ALA A 126 12.72 14.20 -15.31
C ALA A 126 11.79 13.42 -14.37
N LEU A 127 12.17 12.20 -14.00
CA LEU A 127 11.43 11.40 -13.02
C LEU A 127 11.45 12.02 -11.63
N ILE A 128 12.58 12.61 -11.21
CA ILE A 128 12.70 13.31 -9.93
C ILE A 128 11.79 14.55 -9.92
N LEU A 129 11.89 15.40 -10.95
CA LEU A 129 11.05 16.61 -11.05
C LEU A 129 9.56 16.25 -11.06
N LEU A 130 9.17 15.28 -11.88
CA LEU A 130 7.80 14.80 -11.96
C LEU A 130 7.33 14.20 -10.63
N GLY A 131 8.17 13.40 -9.97
CA GLY A 131 7.90 12.80 -8.67
C GLY A 131 7.68 13.86 -7.59
N ILE A 132 8.55 14.86 -7.50
CA ILE A 132 8.42 15.98 -6.55
C ILE A 132 7.16 16.79 -6.85
N ALA A 133 6.93 17.14 -8.12
CA ALA A 133 5.74 17.91 -8.53
C ALA A 133 4.45 17.18 -8.17
N MET A 134 4.34 15.87 -8.47
CA MET A 134 3.16 15.06 -8.12
C MET A 134 2.97 14.93 -6.61
N ALA A 135 4.06 14.76 -5.85
CA ALA A 135 3.99 14.73 -4.40
C ALA A 135 3.51 16.08 -3.82
N ALA A 136 4.08 17.20 -4.29
CA ALA A 136 3.68 18.54 -3.85
C ALA A 136 2.21 18.86 -4.20
N VAL A 137 1.78 18.58 -5.44
CA VAL A 137 0.39 18.77 -5.88
C VAL A 137 -0.56 17.92 -5.06
N GLY A 138 -0.23 16.65 -4.82
CA GLY A 138 -1.06 15.76 -4.01
C GLY A 138 -1.21 16.21 -2.56
N LEU A 139 -0.14 16.69 -1.94
CA LEU A 139 -0.17 17.27 -0.58
C LEU A 139 -0.97 18.58 -0.54
N TYR A 140 -0.86 19.42 -1.57
CA TYR A 140 -1.65 20.65 -1.69
C TYR A 140 -3.16 20.36 -1.81
N ILE A 141 -3.54 19.43 -2.70
CA ILE A 141 -4.92 19.01 -2.91
C ILE A 141 -5.51 18.44 -1.61
N ARG A 142 -4.79 17.54 -0.95
CA ARG A 142 -5.24 16.89 0.29
C ARG A 142 -5.66 17.87 1.37
N ASN A 143 -5.01 19.03 1.42
CA ASN A 143 -5.23 20.03 2.50
C ASN A 143 -6.30 21.07 2.16
N ARG A 144 -6.76 21.18 0.90
CA ARG A 144 -7.55 22.33 0.46
C ARG A 144 -8.76 22.04 -0.41
N SER A 145 -8.87 20.85 -1.01
CA SER A 145 -9.84 20.64 -2.08
C SER A 145 -10.98 19.73 -1.66
N THR A 146 -12.18 20.29 -1.53
CA THR A 146 -13.42 19.53 -1.63
C THR A 146 -14.03 19.79 -3.00
N VAL A 147 -14.14 18.74 -3.82
CA VAL A 147 -14.67 18.83 -5.19
C VAL A 147 -15.71 17.73 -5.37
N ASP A 148 -16.89 18.08 -5.81
CA ASP A 148 -18.01 17.14 -5.94
C ASP A 148 -18.01 16.38 -7.28
N PHE A 149 -16.82 15.90 -7.69
CA PHE A 149 -16.65 15.08 -8.88
C PHE A 149 -16.07 13.71 -8.54
N PRO A 150 -16.91 12.64 -8.54
CA PRO A 150 -16.47 11.28 -8.18
C PRO A 150 -15.28 10.74 -8.99
N TRP A 151 -15.15 11.16 -10.26
CA TRP A 151 -14.05 10.73 -11.14
C TRP A 151 -12.67 11.22 -10.70
N LEU A 152 -12.61 12.26 -9.87
CA LEU A 152 -11.36 12.82 -9.36
C LEU A 152 -10.90 12.17 -8.05
N ILE A 153 -11.72 11.30 -7.44
CA ILE A 153 -11.34 10.54 -6.24
C ILE A 153 -10.02 9.79 -6.43
N PRO A 154 -9.76 9.06 -7.54
CA PRO A 154 -8.49 8.39 -7.73
C PRO A 154 -7.27 9.34 -7.77
N LEU A 155 -7.45 10.60 -8.13
CA LEU A 155 -6.39 11.62 -8.13
C LEU A 155 -6.17 12.25 -6.76
N GLY A 156 -7.13 12.13 -5.83
CA GLY A 156 -7.03 12.67 -4.48
C GLY A 156 -7.98 13.83 -4.16
N PHE A 157 -8.84 14.21 -5.10
CA PHE A 157 -9.92 15.17 -4.82
C PHE A 157 -11.08 14.45 -4.15
N LEU A 158 -11.46 14.90 -2.97
CA LEU A 158 -12.48 14.26 -2.16
C LEU A 158 -13.76 15.09 -2.12
N PRO A 159 -14.94 14.47 -2.32
CA PRO A 159 -16.19 15.13 -2.05
C PRO A 159 -16.36 15.39 -0.56
N PRO A 160 -17.22 16.35 -0.16
CA PRO A 160 -17.52 16.61 1.23
C PRO A 160 -18.04 15.35 1.96
N ARG A 161 -17.55 15.11 3.18
CA ARG A 161 -17.96 13.94 4.00
C ARG A 161 -17.67 12.59 3.34
N PHE A 162 -16.57 12.51 2.59
CA PHE A 162 -16.11 11.25 2.00
C PHE A 162 -15.41 10.39 3.05
N TYR A 163 -15.90 9.17 3.23
CA TYR A 163 -15.31 8.17 4.11
C TYR A 163 -15.08 6.88 3.34
N THR A 164 -13.96 6.22 3.59
CA THR A 164 -13.59 4.94 2.98
C THR A 164 -12.57 4.25 3.87
N SER A 165 -12.59 2.92 3.93
CA SER A 165 -11.71 2.14 4.81
C SER A 165 -10.25 2.12 4.34
N ASP A 166 -10.01 2.23 3.03
CA ASP A 166 -8.66 2.29 2.46
C ASP A 166 -8.64 3.33 1.34
N PHE A 167 -7.71 4.30 1.44
CA PHE A 167 -7.60 5.37 0.47
C PHE A 167 -6.14 5.73 0.18
N PHE A 168 -5.72 5.40 -1.03
CA PHE A 168 -4.39 5.73 -1.55
C PHE A 168 -4.51 6.43 -2.91
N PRO A 169 -4.80 7.73 -2.93
CA PRO A 169 -4.93 8.47 -4.19
C PRO A 169 -3.63 8.43 -5.00
N LEU A 170 -3.76 8.57 -6.30
CA LEU A 170 -2.61 8.56 -7.20
C LEU A 170 -1.66 9.72 -6.89
N LEU A 171 -2.20 10.88 -6.51
CA LEU A 171 -1.43 11.99 -5.98
C LEU A 171 -1.59 12.03 -4.44
N PRO A 172 -0.53 12.01 -3.65
CA PRO A 172 0.91 12.14 -3.96
C PRO A 172 1.65 10.81 -4.26
N ASN A 173 0.97 9.67 -4.19
CA ASN A 173 1.60 8.34 -4.12
C ASN A 173 2.37 7.96 -5.39
N LEU A 174 1.93 8.37 -6.58
CA LEU A 174 2.71 8.19 -7.81
C LEU A 174 4.05 8.95 -7.73
N GLY A 175 4.05 10.13 -7.11
CA GLY A 175 5.28 10.87 -6.85
C GLY A 175 6.27 10.07 -6.03
N TYR A 176 5.84 9.52 -4.90
CA TYR A 176 6.68 8.66 -4.04
C TYR A 176 7.15 7.40 -4.78
N PHE A 177 6.28 6.79 -5.56
CA PHE A 177 6.62 5.63 -6.38
C PHE A 177 7.72 5.95 -7.40
N LEU A 178 7.65 7.09 -8.12
CA LEU A 178 8.66 7.51 -9.09
C LEU A 178 10.00 7.80 -8.41
N LEU A 179 10.00 8.48 -7.27
CA LEU A 179 11.21 8.71 -6.48
C LEU A 179 11.83 7.39 -6.01
N GLY A 180 11.00 6.44 -5.57
CA GLY A 180 11.45 5.09 -5.27
C GLY A 180 12.04 4.37 -6.49
N ALA A 181 11.46 4.55 -7.67
CA ALA A 181 11.98 3.95 -8.90
C ALA A 181 13.35 4.54 -9.30
N VAL A 182 13.55 5.83 -9.14
CA VAL A 182 14.89 6.44 -9.33
C VAL A 182 15.90 5.86 -8.33
N ALA A 183 15.54 5.82 -7.04
CA ALA A 183 16.39 5.18 -6.03
C ALA A 183 16.73 3.72 -6.40
N GLY A 184 15.75 2.96 -6.90
CA GLY A 184 15.95 1.58 -7.36
C GLY A 184 16.93 1.45 -8.53
N ARG A 185 16.93 2.39 -9.49
CA ARG A 185 17.89 2.43 -10.60
C ARG A 185 19.33 2.60 -10.14
N HIS A 186 19.54 3.43 -9.12
CA HIS A 186 20.89 3.73 -8.62
C HIS A 186 21.35 2.72 -7.58
N LEU A 187 20.56 2.48 -6.53
CA LEU A 187 20.95 1.57 -5.44
C LEU A 187 21.10 0.13 -5.90
N TYR A 188 20.24 -0.32 -6.81
CA TYR A 188 20.21 -1.70 -7.27
C TYR A 188 20.57 -1.84 -8.78
N ALA A 189 21.44 -0.95 -9.30
CA ALA A 189 21.89 -0.98 -10.68
C ALA A 189 22.50 -2.34 -11.07
N LYS A 190 23.29 -2.95 -10.18
CA LYS A 190 23.91 -4.27 -10.36
C LYS A 190 22.94 -5.43 -10.08
N LYS A 191 21.74 -5.16 -9.54
CA LYS A 191 20.75 -6.18 -9.12
C LYS A 191 21.29 -7.16 -8.09
N GLU A 192 22.11 -6.68 -7.18
CA GLU A 192 22.72 -7.41 -6.08
C GLU A 192 22.26 -6.82 -4.75
N SER A 193 22.39 -7.61 -3.67
CA SER A 193 22.13 -7.15 -2.31
C SER A 193 23.11 -6.05 -1.90
N LEU A 194 22.63 -5.01 -1.22
CA LEU A 194 23.45 -3.97 -0.61
C LEU A 194 24.08 -4.43 0.71
N LEU A 195 23.58 -5.54 1.28
CA LEU A 195 23.99 -6.09 2.57
C LEU A 195 24.50 -7.52 2.43
N PRO A 196 25.53 -7.78 1.58
CA PRO A 196 26.02 -9.13 1.30
C PRO A 196 26.63 -9.81 2.54
N GLN A 197 27.09 -9.04 3.54
CA GLN A 197 27.67 -9.52 4.79
C GLN A 197 26.63 -9.99 5.82
N VAL A 198 25.36 -9.66 5.63
CA VAL A 198 24.29 -10.09 6.56
C VAL A 198 23.87 -11.52 6.26
N ASN A 199 23.77 -12.34 7.30
CA ASN A 199 23.30 -13.72 7.15
C ASN A 199 21.80 -13.75 6.85
N ASP A 200 21.44 -13.94 5.59
CA ASP A 200 20.06 -14.04 5.10
C ASP A 200 19.34 -15.34 5.56
N GLN A 201 20.07 -16.27 6.18
CA GLN A 201 19.53 -17.51 6.75
C GLN A 201 18.94 -17.34 8.16
N ASN A 202 19.09 -16.18 8.78
CA ASN A 202 18.46 -15.88 10.06
C ASN A 202 16.93 -16.11 9.97
N CYS A 203 16.35 -16.75 10.98
CA CYS A 203 14.93 -17.11 11.02
C CYS A 203 14.00 -15.91 10.82
N ILE A 204 14.31 -14.77 11.45
CA ILE A 204 13.51 -13.53 11.34
C ILE A 204 13.58 -13.00 9.92
N ILE A 205 14.77 -12.94 9.31
CA ILE A 205 14.97 -12.45 7.93
C ILE A 205 14.23 -13.36 6.95
N ARG A 206 14.31 -14.67 7.13
CA ARG A 206 13.61 -15.65 6.29
C ARG A 206 12.10 -15.49 6.40
N PHE A 207 11.56 -15.32 7.60
CA PHE A 207 10.14 -15.10 7.83
C PHE A 207 9.67 -13.80 7.18
N LEU A 208 10.36 -12.67 7.44
CA LEU A 208 10.03 -11.39 6.83
C LEU A 208 10.11 -11.45 5.30
N SER A 209 11.17 -12.07 4.75
CA SER A 209 11.33 -12.25 3.31
C SER A 209 10.22 -13.14 2.72
N PHE A 210 9.76 -14.16 3.44
CA PHE A 210 8.62 -14.96 3.04
C PHE A 210 7.34 -14.11 2.98
N CYS A 211 7.04 -13.35 4.03
CA CYS A 211 5.90 -12.42 4.05
C CYS A 211 5.96 -11.42 2.88
N GLY A 212 7.13 -10.85 2.60
CA GLY A 212 7.33 -9.92 1.50
C GLY A 212 7.12 -10.56 0.12
N ARG A 213 7.52 -11.82 -0.08
CA ARG A 213 7.24 -12.57 -1.31
C ARG A 213 5.76 -12.87 -1.50
N GLN A 214 5.04 -13.14 -0.43
CA GLN A 214 3.61 -13.44 -0.42
C GLN A 214 2.74 -12.21 -0.16
N SER A 215 3.30 -11.01 -0.30
CA SER A 215 2.65 -9.76 0.12
C SER A 215 1.24 -9.56 -0.46
N LEU A 216 0.99 -9.94 -1.71
CA LEU A 216 -0.33 -9.81 -2.32
C LEU A 216 -1.37 -10.72 -1.65
N TRP A 217 -1.01 -11.98 -1.38
CA TRP A 217 -1.91 -12.95 -0.77
C TRP A 217 -2.20 -12.61 0.69
N ILE A 218 -1.15 -12.20 1.43
CA ILE A 218 -1.33 -11.75 2.82
C ILE A 218 -2.19 -10.48 2.86
N TYR A 219 -1.97 -9.54 1.91
CA TYR A 219 -2.81 -8.35 1.80
C TYR A 219 -4.27 -8.69 1.50
N MET A 220 -4.52 -9.64 0.61
CA MET A 220 -5.90 -10.04 0.28
C MET A 220 -6.60 -10.77 1.43
N GLY A 221 -5.86 -11.58 2.18
CA GLY A 221 -6.41 -12.45 3.23
C GLY A 221 -6.46 -11.82 4.63
N HIS A 222 -5.69 -10.76 4.91
CA HIS A 222 -5.56 -10.26 6.28
C HIS A 222 -6.89 -9.78 6.86
N GLN A 223 -7.65 -8.95 6.14
CA GLN A 223 -8.86 -8.36 6.67
C GLN A 223 -9.97 -9.38 6.96
N PRO A 224 -10.31 -10.35 6.07
CA PRO A 224 -11.22 -11.42 6.41
C PRO A 224 -10.81 -12.23 7.64
N VAL A 225 -9.52 -12.50 7.81
CA VAL A 225 -9.00 -13.23 8.98
C VAL A 225 -9.13 -12.39 10.25
N LEU A 226 -8.73 -11.11 10.21
CA LEU A 226 -8.81 -10.20 11.36
C LEU A 226 -10.27 -9.99 11.78
N SER A 227 -11.15 -9.70 10.83
CA SER A 227 -12.58 -9.53 11.11
C SER A 227 -13.19 -10.80 11.72
N GLY A 228 -12.86 -11.98 11.20
CA GLY A 228 -13.32 -13.25 11.78
C GLY A 228 -12.86 -13.45 13.24
N ILE A 229 -11.59 -13.15 13.54
CA ILE A 229 -11.05 -13.19 14.90
C ILE A 229 -11.76 -12.19 15.81
N CYS A 230 -11.92 -10.93 15.36
CA CYS A 230 -12.55 -9.89 16.15
C CYS A 230 -14.05 -10.18 16.40
N MET A 231 -14.76 -10.74 15.41
CA MET A 231 -16.15 -11.17 15.59
C MET A 231 -16.26 -12.26 16.64
N LEU A 232 -15.38 -13.26 16.62
CA LEU A 232 -15.35 -14.31 17.63
C LEU A 232 -15.07 -13.75 19.02
N LEU A 233 -14.09 -12.86 19.15
CA LEU A 233 -13.78 -12.20 20.44
C LEU A 233 -14.94 -11.33 20.95
N ALA A 234 -15.63 -10.64 20.07
CA ALA A 234 -16.81 -9.85 20.43
C ALA A 234 -17.99 -10.72 20.88
N TYR A 235 -18.15 -11.91 20.31
CA TYR A 235 -19.18 -12.87 20.70
C TYR A 235 -18.91 -13.53 22.07
N LEU A 236 -17.61 -13.70 22.41
CA LEU A 236 -17.20 -14.32 23.68
C LEU A 236 -17.18 -13.33 24.87
N LYS A 237 -17.35 -12.03 24.64
CA LYS A 237 -17.38 -10.96 25.63
C LYS A 237 -18.83 -10.66 26.06
#